data_6436afdb8194eddf09b0df293ee90e5a
#
_entry.id   6436afdb8194eddf09b0df293ee90e5a
#
_cell.length_a   1.000
_cell.length_b   1.000
_cell.length_c   1.000
_cell.angle_alpha   90.00
_cell.angle_beta   90.00
_cell.angle_gamma   90.00
#
_symmetry.space_group_name_H-M   'P 1'
#
loop_
_entity.id
_entity.type
_entity.pdbx_description
1 polymer ?
#
loop_
_entity_poly.entity_id
_entity_poly.type
_entity_poly.pdbx_seq_one_letter_code
_entity_poly.pdbx_strand_id
1 'polypeptide(L)'
;MRLYLAIAISAALLIIPIGCSKGIGINKLTSNANQALSAGIQNYEDGDYKAATKNLKSALDLGLTFESDIVQAHKYLAFIYCLSKQEKKCRDEFRKALEKDSKFDLKPEEAGHPSWGPVFRTVKAQRKK
;
A
#
# COMPACT_ATOMS: atom_id res chain seq x y z
N MET A 1 3.24 82.06 7.97
CA MET A 1 3.23 81.41 6.67
C MET A 1 4.27 80.26 6.66
N ARG A 2 3.89 79.11 6.92
CA ARG A 2 4.74 77.91 6.77
C ARG A 2 3.93 76.81 6.10
N LEU A 3 4.28 76.55 4.84
CA LEU A 3 3.73 75.44 4.08
C LEU A 3 4.40 74.17 4.58
N TYR A 4 3.62 73.28 5.14
CA TYR A 4 4.08 71.92 5.39
C TYR A 4 3.64 71.02 4.22
N LEU A 5 4.61 70.67 3.38
CA LEU A 5 4.43 69.64 2.35
C LEU A 5 4.39 68.28 3.07
N ALA A 6 3.24 67.67 3.13
CA ALA A 6 3.12 66.30 3.55
C ALA A 6 3.43 65.37 2.38
N ILE A 7 4.60 64.72 2.42
CA ILE A 7 4.95 63.66 1.48
C ILE A 7 4.30 62.39 1.94
N ALA A 8 3.23 62.01 1.24
CA ALA A 8 2.60 60.69 1.41
C ALA A 8 3.46 59.62 0.72
N ILE A 9 4.20 58.85 1.50
CA ILE A 9 4.89 57.70 0.98
C ILE A 9 3.89 56.55 0.90
N SER A 10 3.34 56.28 -0.27
CA SER A 10 2.54 55.10 -0.57
C SER A 10 3.49 53.87 -0.63
N ALA A 11 3.53 53.13 0.47
CA ALA A 11 4.13 51.82 0.46
C ALA A 11 3.16 50.84 -0.23
N ALA A 12 3.39 50.57 -1.51
CA ALA A 12 2.72 49.50 -2.22
C ALA A 12 3.27 48.18 -1.69
N LEU A 13 2.50 47.53 -0.82
CA LEU A 13 2.74 46.14 -0.45
C LEU A 13 2.45 45.23 -1.66
N LEU A 14 3.51 44.81 -2.33
CA LEU A 14 3.46 43.72 -3.29
C LEU A 14 3.14 42.43 -2.53
N ILE A 15 1.87 42.05 -2.47
CA ILE A 15 1.42 40.74 -2.03
C ILE A 15 1.77 39.80 -3.18
N ILE A 16 2.93 39.11 -3.04
CA ILE A 16 3.27 37.98 -3.90
C ILE A 16 2.35 36.82 -3.48
N PRO A 17 1.44 36.34 -4.35
CA PRO A 17 0.72 35.12 -4.05
C PRO A 17 1.74 34.00 -4.09
N ILE A 18 2.08 33.44 -2.93
CA ILE A 18 2.78 32.17 -2.84
C ILE A 18 1.83 31.14 -3.45
N GLY A 19 2.03 30.84 -4.72
CA GLY A 19 1.34 29.78 -5.41
C GLY A 19 1.61 28.47 -4.66
N CYS A 20 0.58 28.00 -3.91
CA CYS A 20 0.55 26.63 -3.44
C CYS A 20 0.64 25.73 -4.66
N SER A 21 1.83 25.28 -4.97
CA SER A 21 2.08 24.23 -5.94
C SER A 21 1.36 22.98 -5.40
N LYS A 22 0.21 22.69 -5.98
CA LYS A 22 -0.61 21.51 -5.62
C LYS A 22 0.12 20.26 -6.06
N GLY A 23 0.96 19.73 -5.18
CA GLY A 23 1.39 18.33 -5.24
C GLY A 23 0.26 17.37 -4.83
N ILE A 24 -0.92 17.55 -5.41
CA ILE A 24 -2.17 16.87 -4.96
C ILE A 24 -2.31 15.46 -5.54
N GLY A 25 -1.57 15.11 -6.61
CA GLY A 25 -1.77 13.84 -7.31
C GLY A 25 -1.21 12.62 -6.57
N ILE A 26 0.04 12.68 -6.17
CA ILE A 26 0.77 11.52 -5.63
C ILE A 26 0.29 11.16 -4.22
N ASN A 27 0.13 12.13 -3.34
CA ASN A 27 -0.30 11.89 -1.95
C ASN A 27 -1.71 11.29 -1.86
N LYS A 28 -2.62 11.67 -2.77
CA LYS A 28 -3.99 11.15 -2.79
C LYS A 28 -4.02 9.69 -3.27
N LEU A 29 -3.25 9.34 -4.28
CA LEU A 29 -3.17 7.96 -4.79
C LEU A 29 -2.57 7.02 -3.75
N THR A 30 -1.47 7.44 -3.10
CA THR A 30 -0.83 6.66 -2.02
C THR A 30 -1.78 6.48 -0.84
N SER A 31 -2.52 7.52 -0.45
CA SER A 31 -3.53 7.43 0.60
C SER A 31 -4.64 6.44 0.24
N ASN A 32 -5.11 6.45 -1.01
CA ASN A 32 -6.13 5.51 -1.47
C ASN A 32 -5.61 4.07 -1.53
N ALA A 33 -4.36 3.84 -1.95
CA ALA A 33 -3.75 2.52 -1.96
C ALA A 33 -3.65 1.93 -0.55
N ASN A 34 -3.18 2.72 0.41
CA ASN A 34 -3.06 2.29 1.81
C ASN A 34 -4.43 2.04 2.45
N GLN A 35 -5.43 2.87 2.12
CA GLN A 35 -6.80 2.67 2.58
C GLN A 35 -7.38 1.36 2.01
N ALA A 36 -7.15 1.07 0.74
CA ALA A 36 -7.57 -0.18 0.12
C ALA A 36 -6.87 -1.39 0.74
N LEU A 37 -5.57 -1.29 1.06
CA LEU A 37 -4.84 -2.34 1.76
C LEU A 37 -5.45 -2.63 3.13
N SER A 38 -5.67 -1.59 3.94
CA SER A 38 -6.27 -1.73 5.28
C SER A 38 -7.66 -2.33 5.21
N ALA A 39 -8.50 -1.88 4.27
CA ALA A 39 -9.83 -2.44 4.06
C ALA A 39 -9.77 -3.91 3.62
N GLY A 40 -8.81 -4.27 2.76
CA GLY A 40 -8.60 -5.64 2.33
C GLY A 40 -8.20 -6.58 3.47
N ILE A 41 -7.31 -6.14 4.35
CA ILE A 41 -6.91 -6.90 5.55
C ILE A 41 -8.09 -7.06 6.49
N GLN A 42 -8.82 -5.98 6.77
CA GLN A 42 -10.01 -6.03 7.63
C GLN A 42 -11.07 -7.01 7.08
N ASN A 43 -11.36 -6.93 5.78
CA ASN A 43 -12.29 -7.88 5.17
C ASN A 43 -11.81 -9.34 5.27
N TYR A 44 -10.50 -9.58 5.18
CA TYR A 44 -9.95 -10.91 5.40
C TYR A 44 -10.20 -11.39 6.84
N GLU A 45 -9.96 -10.54 7.83
CA GLU A 45 -10.18 -10.84 9.25
C GLU A 45 -11.67 -11.09 9.54
N ASP A 46 -12.55 -10.36 8.87
CA ASP A 46 -14.01 -10.53 8.96
C ASP A 46 -14.53 -11.77 8.18
N GLY A 47 -13.67 -12.44 7.42
CA GLY A 47 -14.02 -13.61 6.61
C GLY A 47 -14.69 -13.29 5.27
N ASP A 48 -14.79 -12.02 4.90
CA ASP A 48 -15.26 -11.59 3.57
C ASP A 48 -14.11 -11.64 2.55
N TYR A 49 -13.75 -12.84 2.13
CA TYR A 49 -12.64 -13.07 1.20
C TYR A 49 -12.87 -12.48 -0.19
N LYS A 50 -14.14 -12.28 -0.59
CA LYS A 50 -14.45 -11.63 -1.87
C LYS A 50 -14.12 -10.15 -1.84
N ALA A 51 -14.59 -9.43 -0.83
CA ALA A 51 -14.25 -8.03 -0.62
C ALA A 51 -12.75 -7.84 -0.36
N ALA A 52 -12.16 -8.72 0.47
CA ALA A 52 -10.72 -8.73 0.73
C ALA A 52 -9.90 -8.82 -0.56
N THR A 53 -10.20 -9.79 -1.42
CA THR A 53 -9.50 -9.97 -2.69
C THR A 53 -9.61 -8.73 -3.58
N LYS A 54 -10.81 -8.13 -3.67
CA LYS A 54 -11.04 -6.90 -4.45
C LYS A 54 -10.18 -5.75 -3.93
N ASN A 55 -10.21 -5.51 -2.63
CA ASN A 55 -9.53 -4.39 -2.00
C ASN A 55 -8.00 -4.56 -2.03
N LEU A 56 -7.48 -5.76 -1.79
CA LEU A 56 -6.04 -6.05 -1.87
C LEU A 56 -5.50 -5.87 -3.30
N LYS A 57 -6.24 -6.31 -4.31
CA LYS A 57 -5.86 -6.06 -5.71
C LYS A 57 -5.90 -4.57 -6.05
N SER A 58 -6.95 -3.87 -5.62
CA SER A 58 -7.06 -2.42 -5.80
C SER A 58 -5.88 -1.68 -5.17
N ALA A 59 -5.43 -2.09 -3.98
CA ALA A 59 -4.27 -1.51 -3.32
C ALA A 59 -2.99 -1.66 -4.16
N LEU A 60 -2.76 -2.84 -4.72
CA LEU A 60 -1.62 -3.10 -5.61
C LEU A 60 -1.72 -2.30 -6.91
N ASP A 61 -2.91 -2.22 -7.53
CA ASP A 61 -3.16 -1.50 -8.78
C ASP A 61 -3.01 0.02 -8.61
N LEU A 62 -3.41 0.56 -7.45
CA LEU A 62 -3.25 1.98 -7.11
C LEU A 62 -1.79 2.35 -6.80
N GLY A 63 -0.95 1.38 -6.51
CA GLY A 63 0.48 1.55 -6.26
C GLY A 63 0.81 1.81 -4.79
N LEU A 64 1.07 0.74 -4.05
CA LEU A 64 1.64 0.81 -2.70
C LEU A 64 3.09 1.28 -2.75
N THR A 65 3.46 2.19 -1.86
CA THR A 65 4.79 2.81 -1.86
C THR A 65 5.83 1.97 -1.12
N PHE A 66 5.43 1.32 -0.03
CA PHE A 66 6.35 0.56 0.80
C PHE A 66 6.36 -0.92 0.40
N GLU A 67 7.56 -1.51 0.29
CA GLU A 67 7.72 -2.93 -0.02
C GLU A 67 7.00 -3.83 0.99
N SER A 68 7.02 -3.47 2.28
CA SER A 68 6.30 -4.18 3.33
C SER A 68 4.79 -4.28 3.06
N ASP A 69 4.20 -3.21 2.53
CA ASP A 69 2.77 -3.16 2.23
C ASP A 69 2.44 -4.01 0.99
N ILE A 70 3.32 -3.99 -0.01
CA ILE A 70 3.20 -4.86 -1.20
C ILE A 70 3.29 -6.33 -0.78
N VAL A 71 4.25 -6.66 0.08
CA VAL A 71 4.39 -8.02 0.64
C VAL A 71 3.14 -8.44 1.41
N GLN A 72 2.58 -7.55 2.24
CA GLN A 72 1.34 -7.83 2.96
C GLN A 72 0.17 -8.10 2.02
N ALA A 73 -0.01 -7.27 0.99
CA ALA A 73 -1.10 -7.46 0.03
C ALA A 73 -1.00 -8.84 -0.65
N HIS A 74 0.18 -9.22 -1.12
CA HIS A 74 0.42 -10.53 -1.73
C HIS A 74 0.27 -11.68 -0.73
N LYS A 75 0.72 -11.52 0.52
CA LYS A 75 0.54 -12.52 1.59
C LYS A 75 -0.93 -12.84 1.83
N TYR A 76 -1.76 -11.83 2.03
CA TYR A 76 -3.18 -12.05 2.28
C TYR A 76 -3.93 -12.60 1.04
N LEU A 77 -3.57 -12.18 -0.17
CA LEU A 77 -4.08 -12.79 -1.39
C LEU A 77 -3.70 -14.28 -1.48
N ALA A 78 -2.46 -14.63 -1.13
CA ALA A 78 -2.04 -16.03 -1.09
C ALA A 78 -2.88 -16.85 -0.08
N PHE A 79 -3.10 -16.33 1.12
CA PHE A 79 -3.93 -16.98 2.13
C PHE A 79 -5.34 -17.25 1.60
N ILE A 80 -5.99 -16.25 1.02
CA ILE A 80 -7.34 -16.37 0.45
C ILE A 80 -7.37 -17.43 -0.66
N TYR A 81 -6.39 -17.42 -1.56
CA TYR A 81 -6.36 -18.40 -2.66
C TYR A 81 -6.09 -19.82 -2.16
N CYS A 82 -5.24 -20.02 -1.16
CA CYS A 82 -5.04 -21.31 -0.54
C CYS A 82 -6.29 -21.82 0.16
N LEU A 83 -7.00 -20.98 0.91
CA LEU A 83 -8.29 -21.30 1.54
C LEU A 83 -9.35 -21.71 0.50
N SER A 84 -9.33 -21.03 -0.64
CA SER A 84 -10.25 -21.28 -1.76
C SER A 84 -9.83 -22.45 -2.67
N LYS A 85 -8.82 -23.24 -2.27
CA LYS A 85 -8.27 -24.37 -3.06
C LYS A 85 -7.69 -23.96 -4.43
N GLN A 86 -7.34 -22.69 -4.61
CA GLN A 86 -6.69 -22.15 -5.81
C GLN A 86 -5.17 -22.16 -5.63
N GLU A 87 -4.60 -23.35 -5.47
CA GLU A 87 -3.20 -23.56 -5.05
C GLU A 87 -2.18 -22.89 -6.00
N LYS A 88 -2.44 -22.90 -7.31
CA LYS A 88 -1.56 -22.22 -8.27
C LYS A 88 -1.48 -20.71 -7.99
N LYS A 89 -2.62 -20.06 -7.80
CA LYS A 89 -2.66 -18.62 -7.47
C LYS A 89 -2.04 -18.34 -6.11
N CYS A 90 -2.26 -19.22 -5.12
CA CYS A 90 -1.63 -19.11 -3.82
C CYS A 90 -0.08 -19.11 -3.95
N ARG A 91 0.49 -20.07 -4.69
CA ARG A 91 1.94 -20.10 -4.97
C ARG A 91 2.43 -18.85 -5.70
N ASP A 92 1.67 -18.38 -6.69
CA ASP A 92 2.04 -17.20 -7.47
C ASP A 92 2.09 -15.95 -6.59
N GLU A 93 1.13 -15.77 -5.69
CA GLU A 93 1.13 -14.62 -4.77
C GLU A 93 2.27 -14.71 -3.74
N PHE A 94 2.57 -15.87 -3.18
CA PHE A 94 3.75 -16.03 -2.32
C PHE A 94 5.07 -15.76 -3.07
N ARG A 95 5.13 -16.15 -4.35
CA ARG A 95 6.31 -15.85 -5.17
C ARG A 95 6.50 -14.35 -5.35
N LYS A 96 5.42 -13.62 -5.64
CA LYS A 96 5.45 -12.17 -5.76
C LYS A 96 5.86 -11.47 -4.45
N ALA A 97 5.35 -11.93 -3.30
CA ALA A 97 5.77 -11.42 -2.00
C ALA A 97 7.28 -11.60 -1.78
N LEU A 98 7.81 -12.79 -2.07
CA LEU A 98 9.23 -13.09 -1.96
C LEU A 98 10.11 -12.41 -3.03
N GLU A 99 9.55 -12.02 -4.17
CA GLU A 99 10.23 -11.19 -5.17
C GLU A 99 10.42 -9.76 -4.68
N LYS A 100 9.48 -9.25 -3.90
CA LYS A 100 9.57 -7.92 -3.28
C LYS A 100 10.52 -7.92 -2.10
N ASP A 101 10.40 -8.89 -1.21
CA ASP A 101 11.31 -9.08 -0.08
C ASP A 101 11.78 -10.54 -0.01
N SER A 102 13.03 -10.78 -0.41
CA SER A 102 13.61 -12.12 -0.40
C SER A 102 13.79 -12.72 1.00
N LYS A 103 13.74 -11.88 2.04
CA LYS A 103 13.84 -12.28 3.44
C LYS A 103 12.48 -12.49 4.09
N PHE A 104 11.39 -12.17 3.37
CA PHE A 104 10.04 -12.34 3.88
C PHE A 104 9.83 -13.75 4.43
N ASP A 105 9.20 -13.81 5.60
CA ASP A 105 8.76 -15.06 6.22
C ASP A 105 7.37 -14.90 6.84
N LEU A 106 6.67 -16.02 7.00
CA LEU A 106 5.42 -16.05 7.74
C LEU A 106 5.70 -15.96 9.24
N LYS A 107 4.81 -15.31 9.96
CA LYS A 107 4.85 -15.33 11.42
C LYS A 107 4.68 -16.77 11.93
N PRO A 108 5.20 -17.11 13.11
CA PRO A 108 5.09 -18.47 13.66
C PRO A 108 3.65 -19.01 13.66
N GLU A 109 2.68 -18.19 14.02
CA GLU A 109 1.26 -18.54 14.02
C GLU A 109 0.67 -18.75 12.61
N GLU A 110 1.22 -18.08 11.60
CA GLU A 110 0.82 -18.24 10.21
C GLU A 110 1.47 -19.46 9.56
N ALA A 111 2.74 -19.71 9.88
CA ALA A 111 3.54 -20.78 9.26
C ALA A 111 3.03 -22.20 9.53
N GLY A 112 2.33 -22.39 10.64
CA GLY A 112 1.72 -23.67 11.01
C GLY A 112 0.39 -23.97 10.33
N HIS A 113 -0.19 -23.04 9.61
CA HIS A 113 -1.52 -23.24 9.01
C HIS A 113 -1.50 -24.29 7.89
N PRO A 114 -2.42 -25.28 7.91
CA PRO A 114 -2.38 -26.44 7.00
C PRO A 114 -2.62 -26.08 5.53
N SER A 115 -3.38 -25.01 5.25
CA SER A 115 -3.73 -24.63 3.87
C SER A 115 -2.59 -23.95 3.14
N TRP A 116 -1.82 -23.07 3.79
CA TRP A 116 -0.80 -22.28 3.11
C TRP A 116 0.63 -22.52 3.61
N GLY A 117 0.81 -23.01 4.85
CA GLY A 117 2.14 -23.24 5.40
C GLY A 117 3.04 -24.14 4.53
N PRO A 118 2.54 -25.32 4.10
CA PRO A 118 3.31 -26.20 3.18
C PRO A 118 3.59 -25.54 1.83
N VAL A 119 2.63 -24.82 1.28
CA VAL A 119 2.77 -24.10 -0.02
C VAL A 119 3.85 -23.04 0.08
N PHE A 120 3.82 -22.22 1.13
CA PHE A 120 4.84 -21.18 1.35
C PHE A 120 6.24 -21.78 1.47
N ARG A 121 6.43 -22.84 2.28
CA ARG A 121 7.73 -23.51 2.43
C ARG A 121 8.27 -24.00 1.09
N THR A 122 7.42 -24.59 0.26
CA THR A 122 7.80 -25.08 -1.08
C THR A 122 8.27 -23.92 -1.97
N VAL A 123 7.51 -22.82 -2.03
CA VAL A 123 7.86 -21.64 -2.84
C VAL A 123 9.19 -21.04 -2.35
N LYS A 124 9.36 -20.90 -1.03
CA LYS A 124 10.58 -20.36 -0.43
C LYS A 124 11.81 -21.22 -0.73
N ALA A 125 11.68 -22.55 -0.67
CA ALA A 125 12.76 -23.48 -0.99
C ALA A 125 13.18 -23.44 -2.48
N GLN A 126 12.22 -23.24 -3.39
CA GLN A 126 12.49 -23.16 -4.83
C GLN A 126 13.32 -21.93 -5.23
N ARG A 127 13.31 -20.86 -4.44
CA ARG A 127 14.09 -19.65 -4.71
C ARG A 127 15.56 -19.75 -4.31
N LYS A 128 15.93 -20.73 -3.49
CA LYS A 128 17.31 -20.90 -3.03
C LYS A 128 18.19 -21.70 -4.02
N LYS A 129 17.61 -22.14 -5.12
CA LYS A 129 18.31 -22.80 -6.23
C LYS A 129 18.59 -21.82 -7.36
#